data_c097b0a8862f48a55cbfbbcd13ad76b4
#
_entry.id   c097b0a8862f48a55cbfbbcd13ad76b4
#
_cell.length_a   1.000
_cell.length_b   1.000
_cell.length_c   1.000
_cell.angle_alpha   90.00
_cell.angle_beta   90.00
_cell.angle_gamma   90.00
#
_symmetry.space_group_name_H-M   'P 1'
#
loop_
_entity.id
_entity.type
_entity.pdbx_description
1 polymer ?
#
loop_
_entity_poly.entity_id
_entity_poly.type
_entity_poly.pdbx_seq_one_letter_code
_entity_poly.pdbx_strand_id
1 'polypeptide(L)'
;MRRNISILFAAACTAALSLLPLSVEASVPQGDDPIVKKVISLAAEDNQTMDHLDIVTNRFGGRPIGSDAYTHATDWAVYMFEKWGLEVHKEYAGEVSVGFNRGPWFGRMINGNEALHFTTPSYTAGTKGLQRGHVVIEPKTRAEFERMKQTIKGAWVLIGGTSKGWPIDYTERGDAKRAEIIAQNDSISQLNAEIRQYNSSIFNQKRNLDKQLQITKSAKEAAKIKAQIESLKEKELIPLIEEPALFYREMLEAGALGIIQSAPVPITTLYDRANIDNGYMTWDNLPTLPDIKLDFRQYNKIKEMVELREYVELEFDIRNHFYMGPVPYYNVVAILRGTEFPDEYVICGGHLDSYDAATGGVDCGTGIAPTMEAARLLATAGAKPKRSIIFALWAGEEFGLLGSKAWVEQHQEEMPNIVNYFNRDGGPTVANSMSVPKEWYDALVPVCEPLKDLDPRFPFKLSVNDRYPMAIPDNAGGSDHAYFMMSGVPVIGFGTGDPLGYNFSYGEIWHTDRDLYTKSIPEYMEHTSIVNAIVLWGIANLPEKLPADAVYIQE
;
A
#
# COMPACT_ATOMS: atom_id res chain seq x y z
N MET A 1 78.39 37.48 -63.24
CA MET A 1 79.10 38.25 -62.20
C MET A 1 78.53 38.02 -60.86
N ARG A 2 79.38 37.61 -59.87
CA ARG A 2 79.20 37.52 -58.40
C ARG A 2 78.15 36.48 -57.92
N ARG A 3 78.54 35.29 -57.61
CA ARG A 3 78.96 34.65 -56.33
C ARG A 3 78.32 35.23 -55.07
N ASN A 4 77.52 34.42 -54.34
CA ASN A 4 77.62 34.44 -52.92
C ASN A 4 77.21 33.07 -52.30
N ILE A 5 77.91 32.77 -51.30
CA ILE A 5 78.19 31.57 -50.55
C ILE A 5 77.01 31.25 -49.57
N SER A 6 76.66 29.98 -49.55
CA SER A 6 75.72 29.40 -48.53
C SER A 6 76.46 29.15 -47.21
N ILE A 7 75.85 29.54 -46.13
CA ILE A 7 76.21 29.08 -44.78
C ILE A 7 74.98 28.34 -44.18
N LEU A 8 75.14 27.03 -43.96
CA LEU A 8 74.19 26.22 -43.17
C LEU A 8 74.34 26.57 -41.68
N PHE A 9 73.24 26.89 -41.05
CA PHE A 9 73.10 26.82 -39.60
C PHE A 9 72.13 25.72 -39.28
N ALA A 10 72.60 24.64 -38.58
CA ALA A 10 71.79 23.62 -37.99
C ALA A 10 71.26 24.16 -36.67
N ALA A 11 69.93 24.33 -36.56
CA ALA A 11 69.27 24.63 -35.32
C ALA A 11 68.74 23.31 -34.69
N ALA A 12 69.31 22.89 -33.58
CA ALA A 12 68.80 21.83 -32.77
C ALA A 12 67.55 22.32 -31.99
N CYS A 13 66.38 21.81 -32.35
CA CYS A 13 65.18 22.02 -31.59
C CYS A 13 65.18 21.03 -30.42
N THR A 14 65.49 21.46 -29.20
CA THR A 14 65.20 20.81 -27.97
C THR A 14 63.70 21.00 -27.64
N ALA A 15 62.88 19.97 -27.85
CA ALA A 15 61.51 19.94 -27.39
C ALA A 15 61.50 19.77 -25.84
N ALA A 16 61.27 20.86 -25.16
CA ALA A 16 60.92 20.82 -23.74
C ALA A 16 59.45 20.34 -23.61
N LEU A 17 59.25 19.06 -23.26
CA LEU A 17 57.95 18.59 -22.77
C LEU A 17 57.68 19.29 -21.41
N SER A 18 56.86 20.31 -21.42
CA SER A 18 56.23 20.84 -20.19
C SER A 18 55.23 19.82 -19.71
N LEU A 19 55.63 19.00 -18.73
CA LEU A 19 54.72 18.29 -17.85
C LEU A 19 53.95 19.37 -17.07
N LEU A 20 52.73 19.69 -17.55
CA LEU A 20 51.72 20.34 -16.72
C LEU A 20 51.38 19.36 -15.60
N PRO A 21 51.47 19.75 -14.32
CA PRO A 21 50.92 18.91 -13.27
C PRO A 21 49.43 18.81 -13.56
N LEU A 22 48.92 17.57 -13.74
CA LEU A 22 47.53 17.28 -13.53
C LEU A 22 47.26 17.69 -12.09
N SER A 23 46.65 18.85 -11.88
CA SER A 23 46.02 19.18 -10.63
C SER A 23 44.89 18.18 -10.46
N VAL A 24 45.13 17.13 -9.70
CA VAL A 24 44.05 16.42 -9.06
C VAL A 24 43.35 17.49 -8.21
N GLU A 25 42.24 18.04 -8.69
CA GLU A 25 41.36 18.81 -7.83
C GLU A 25 41.01 17.90 -6.67
N ALA A 26 41.58 18.16 -5.52
CA ALA A 26 41.22 17.52 -4.29
C ALA A 26 39.71 17.73 -4.13
N SER A 27 38.94 16.66 -4.12
CA SER A 27 37.51 16.72 -3.82
C SER A 27 37.32 17.50 -2.52
N VAL A 28 36.63 18.65 -2.61
CA VAL A 28 36.33 19.46 -1.43
C VAL A 28 35.62 18.56 -0.43
N PRO A 29 36.09 18.46 0.83
CA PRO A 29 35.38 17.67 1.83
C PRO A 29 33.93 18.15 1.87
N GLN A 30 32.97 17.25 1.66
CA GLN A 30 31.52 17.60 1.54
C GLN A 30 31.00 18.36 2.78
N GLY A 31 31.61 18.21 3.94
CA GLY A 31 31.30 18.98 5.13
C GLY A 31 31.53 20.50 5.01
N ASP A 32 32.35 20.93 4.04
CA ASP A 32 32.57 22.35 3.72
C ASP A 32 31.80 22.83 2.48
N ASP A 33 31.01 21.95 1.87
CA ASP A 33 30.18 22.28 0.70
C ASP A 33 29.17 23.37 1.05
N PRO A 34 29.14 24.51 0.32
CA PRO A 34 28.25 25.63 0.64
C PRO A 34 26.77 25.29 0.43
N ILE A 35 26.44 24.37 -0.48
CA ILE A 35 25.06 23.91 -0.70
C ILE A 35 24.60 23.05 0.48
N VAL A 36 25.44 22.11 0.94
CA VAL A 36 25.13 21.29 2.13
C VAL A 36 24.90 22.17 3.37
N LYS A 37 25.78 23.15 3.64
CA LYS A 37 25.61 24.10 4.75
C LYS A 37 24.31 24.88 4.61
N LYS A 38 23.97 25.31 3.41
CA LYS A 38 22.75 26.08 3.17
C LYS A 38 21.49 25.21 3.28
N VAL A 39 21.52 23.96 2.83
CA VAL A 39 20.42 22.98 3.04
C VAL A 39 20.17 22.79 4.53
N ILE A 40 21.22 22.56 5.33
CA ILE A 40 21.09 22.40 6.79
C ILE A 40 20.53 23.65 7.45
N SER A 41 21.02 24.85 7.06
CA SER A 41 20.51 26.12 7.61
C SER A 41 19.04 26.36 7.25
N LEU A 42 18.66 26.16 5.99
CA LEU A 42 17.28 26.29 5.53
C LEU A 42 16.34 25.35 6.26
N ALA A 43 16.75 24.10 6.42
CA ALA A 43 15.95 23.10 7.12
C ALA A 43 15.81 23.42 8.63
N ALA A 44 16.84 24.03 9.25
CA ALA A 44 16.76 24.45 10.64
C ALA A 44 15.84 25.67 10.83
N GLU A 45 15.71 26.53 9.82
CA GLU A 45 14.88 27.76 9.87
C GLU A 45 13.42 27.49 9.47
N ASP A 46 13.20 26.65 8.43
CA ASP A 46 11.91 26.45 7.79
C ASP A 46 11.87 25.07 7.09
N ASN A 47 11.71 24.00 7.88
CA ASN A 47 11.47 22.65 7.32
C ASN A 47 9.98 22.46 7.08
N GLN A 48 9.58 22.23 5.83
CA GLN A 48 8.19 22.12 5.41
C GLN A 48 7.73 20.67 5.18
N THR A 49 8.50 19.67 5.63
CA THR A 49 8.14 18.24 5.44
C THR A 49 6.75 17.95 5.98
N MET A 50 6.46 18.41 7.21
CA MET A 50 5.17 18.16 7.83
C MET A 50 4.03 18.99 7.22
N ASP A 51 4.32 20.16 6.66
CA ASP A 51 3.34 20.96 5.91
C ASP A 51 2.96 20.27 4.59
N HIS A 52 3.93 19.70 3.88
CA HIS A 52 3.66 18.88 2.69
C HIS A 52 2.80 17.66 3.04
N LEU A 53 3.12 16.99 4.14
CA LEU A 53 2.35 15.86 4.63
C LEU A 53 0.92 16.27 5.03
N ASP A 54 0.74 17.40 5.73
CA ASP A 54 -0.60 17.92 6.08
C ASP A 54 -1.46 18.15 4.83
N ILE A 55 -0.88 18.77 3.81
CA ILE A 55 -1.61 19.07 2.58
C ILE A 55 -2.04 17.79 1.89
N VAL A 56 -1.11 16.84 1.68
CA VAL A 56 -1.40 15.64 0.91
C VAL A 56 -2.36 14.71 1.66
N THR A 57 -2.32 14.68 2.99
CA THR A 57 -3.14 13.78 3.81
C THR A 57 -4.43 14.42 4.32
N ASN A 58 -4.35 15.57 4.95
CA ASN A 58 -5.51 16.20 5.61
C ASN A 58 -6.34 17.08 4.66
N ARG A 59 -5.76 17.56 3.55
CA ARG A 59 -6.46 18.42 2.57
C ARG A 59 -7.00 17.62 1.40
N PHE A 60 -6.20 16.71 0.83
CA PHE A 60 -6.66 15.83 -0.26
C PHE A 60 -7.24 14.52 0.29
N GLY A 61 -6.66 13.95 1.33
CA GLY A 61 -7.13 12.73 1.94
C GLY A 61 -6.64 11.46 1.23
N GLY A 62 -7.41 10.37 1.36
CA GLY A 62 -7.15 9.13 0.64
C GLY A 62 -7.24 9.33 -0.87
N ARG A 63 -6.26 8.82 -1.59
CA ARG A 63 -5.95 9.22 -2.97
C ARG A 63 -5.80 8.03 -3.91
N PRO A 64 -6.81 7.14 -4.04
CA PRO A 64 -6.72 6.08 -5.04
C PRO A 64 -6.67 6.69 -6.44
N ILE A 65 -5.95 6.06 -7.38
CA ILE A 65 -5.99 6.50 -8.78
C ILE A 65 -7.45 6.54 -9.27
N GLY A 66 -7.75 7.44 -10.21
CA GLY A 66 -9.13 7.64 -10.69
C GLY A 66 -10.03 8.40 -9.70
N SER A 67 -9.48 8.98 -8.62
CA SER A 67 -10.20 9.87 -7.72
C SER A 67 -9.87 11.35 -7.98
N ASP A 68 -10.79 12.25 -7.59
CA ASP A 68 -10.52 13.69 -7.60
C ASP A 68 -9.38 14.03 -6.64
N ALA A 69 -9.28 13.34 -5.49
CA ALA A 69 -8.20 13.54 -4.52
C ALA A 69 -6.82 13.27 -5.13
N TYR A 70 -6.68 12.18 -5.90
CA TYR A 70 -5.43 11.88 -6.61
C TYR A 70 -5.10 12.94 -7.65
N THR A 71 -6.08 13.34 -8.46
CA THR A 71 -5.90 14.37 -9.50
C THR A 71 -5.46 15.71 -8.89
N HIS A 72 -6.10 16.14 -7.81
CA HIS A 72 -5.75 17.39 -7.13
C HIS A 72 -4.37 17.31 -6.45
N ALA A 73 -4.03 16.18 -5.85
CA ALA A 73 -2.69 15.98 -5.27
C ALA A 73 -1.59 16.02 -6.35
N THR A 74 -1.86 15.41 -7.52
CA THR A 74 -0.96 15.48 -8.69
C THR A 74 -0.76 16.92 -9.15
N ASP A 75 -1.84 17.68 -9.36
CA ASP A 75 -1.78 19.06 -9.81
C ASP A 75 -1.10 19.98 -8.78
N TRP A 76 -1.33 19.75 -7.49
CA TRP A 76 -0.64 20.46 -6.41
C TRP A 76 0.86 20.17 -6.40
N ALA A 77 1.25 18.91 -6.56
CA ALA A 77 2.66 18.54 -6.58
C ALA A 77 3.39 19.20 -7.78
N VAL A 78 2.79 19.17 -8.97
CA VAL A 78 3.31 19.88 -10.14
C VAL A 78 3.50 21.36 -9.82
N TYR A 79 2.45 22.04 -9.32
CA TYR A 79 2.52 23.45 -8.95
C TYR A 79 3.64 23.76 -7.95
N MET A 80 3.83 22.90 -6.93
CA MET A 80 4.86 23.12 -5.92
C MET A 80 6.27 22.97 -6.49
N PHE A 81 6.52 21.93 -7.27
CA PHE A 81 7.82 21.74 -7.91
C PHE A 81 8.16 22.88 -8.91
N GLU A 82 7.19 23.30 -9.74
CA GLU A 82 7.35 24.47 -10.62
C GLU A 82 7.65 25.76 -9.85
N LYS A 83 6.93 25.98 -8.74
CA LYS A 83 7.12 27.14 -7.84
C LYS A 83 8.53 27.18 -7.26
N TRP A 84 9.15 26.03 -7.01
CA TRP A 84 10.53 25.94 -6.54
C TRP A 84 11.55 26.05 -7.67
N GLY A 85 11.10 26.08 -8.92
CA GLY A 85 11.96 26.30 -10.10
C GLY A 85 12.55 25.03 -10.67
N LEU A 86 11.97 23.86 -10.41
CA LEU A 86 12.34 22.62 -11.05
C LEU A 86 11.68 22.52 -12.44
N GLU A 87 12.27 21.74 -13.31
CA GLU A 87 11.63 21.26 -14.54
C GLU A 87 10.65 20.15 -14.16
N VAL A 88 9.38 20.23 -14.58
CA VAL A 88 8.35 19.31 -14.14
C VAL A 88 7.62 18.67 -15.31
N HIS A 89 7.47 17.35 -15.25
CA HIS A 89 6.70 16.57 -16.21
C HIS A 89 5.56 15.87 -15.49
N LYS A 90 4.34 16.07 -15.98
CA LYS A 90 3.15 15.30 -15.64
C LYS A 90 3.00 14.22 -16.71
N GLU A 91 3.51 13.02 -16.41
CA GLU A 91 3.66 11.94 -17.39
C GLU A 91 2.48 10.96 -17.31
N TYR A 92 1.86 10.69 -18.46
CA TYR A 92 0.75 9.75 -18.54
C TYR A 92 1.21 8.33 -18.16
N ALA A 93 0.58 7.76 -17.16
CA ALA A 93 0.89 6.42 -16.65
C ALA A 93 -0.20 5.39 -16.96
N GLY A 94 -1.42 5.83 -17.33
CA GLY A 94 -2.52 4.95 -17.66
C GLY A 94 -3.88 5.58 -17.37
N GLU A 95 -4.92 4.76 -17.42
CA GLU A 95 -6.30 5.19 -17.13
C GLU A 95 -7.11 4.07 -16.47
N VAL A 96 -8.08 4.42 -15.65
CA VAL A 96 -9.09 3.49 -15.13
C VAL A 96 -10.42 3.69 -15.85
N SER A 97 -11.15 2.60 -16.08
CA SER A 97 -12.39 2.62 -16.85
C SER A 97 -13.49 3.48 -16.22
N VAL A 98 -13.48 3.61 -14.91
CA VAL A 98 -14.41 4.43 -14.13
C VAL A 98 -13.68 5.17 -13.03
N GLY A 99 -14.10 6.38 -12.71
CA GLY A 99 -13.63 7.12 -11.56
C GLY A 99 -14.40 6.76 -10.29
N PHE A 100 -13.74 6.96 -9.15
CA PHE A 100 -14.31 6.66 -7.84
C PHE A 100 -13.93 7.73 -6.82
N ASN A 101 -14.92 8.22 -6.09
CA ASN A 101 -14.71 9.11 -4.96
C ASN A 101 -15.38 8.55 -3.71
N ARG A 102 -14.61 8.43 -2.64
CA ARG A 102 -15.16 8.19 -1.31
C ARG A 102 -15.68 9.50 -0.74
N GLY A 103 -16.95 9.53 -0.40
CA GLY A 103 -17.53 10.59 0.40
C GLY A 103 -17.54 10.25 1.90
N PRO A 104 -18.10 11.12 2.73
CA PRO A 104 -18.30 10.83 4.15
C PRO A 104 -19.19 9.61 4.36
N TRP A 105 -18.92 8.86 5.43
CA TRP A 105 -19.72 7.70 5.81
C TRP A 105 -20.11 7.76 7.29
N PHE A 106 -21.28 7.23 7.56
CA PHE A 106 -21.87 7.18 8.89
C PHE A 106 -22.65 5.87 9.06
N GLY A 107 -22.61 5.29 10.25
CA GLY A 107 -23.41 4.13 10.60
C GLY A 107 -23.78 4.14 12.07
N ARG A 108 -24.98 3.66 12.38
CA ARG A 108 -25.49 3.61 13.74
C ARG A 108 -26.42 2.42 13.96
N MET A 109 -26.30 1.75 15.08
CA MET A 109 -27.31 0.85 15.60
C MET A 109 -28.37 1.70 16.33
N ILE A 110 -29.62 1.60 15.89
CA ILE A 110 -30.73 2.38 16.46
C ILE A 110 -31.02 1.94 17.88
N ASN A 111 -31.02 0.62 18.12
CA ASN A 111 -31.11 0.04 19.44
C ASN A 111 -29.95 0.53 20.33
N GLY A 112 -30.22 1.40 21.29
CA GLY A 112 -29.19 1.97 22.15
C GLY A 112 -28.43 3.17 21.58
N ASN A 113 -28.72 3.60 20.38
CA ASN A 113 -28.09 4.78 19.71
C ASN A 113 -26.54 4.67 19.64
N GLU A 114 -26.03 3.51 19.24
CA GLU A 114 -24.60 3.20 19.21
C GLU A 114 -24.01 3.52 17.83
N ALA A 115 -22.96 4.36 17.77
CA ALA A 115 -22.20 4.60 16.56
C ALA A 115 -21.43 3.33 16.16
N LEU A 116 -21.39 3.05 14.86
CA LEU A 116 -20.70 1.88 14.32
C LEU A 116 -19.32 2.28 13.79
N HIS A 117 -18.33 1.49 14.17
CA HIS A 117 -16.97 1.61 13.65
C HIS A 117 -16.81 0.65 12.46
N PHE A 118 -16.78 1.22 11.27
CA PHE A 118 -16.70 0.47 10.01
C PHE A 118 -16.02 1.26 8.91
N THR A 119 -15.66 0.58 7.87
CA THR A 119 -15.29 1.18 6.58
C THR A 119 -15.80 0.33 5.42
N THR A 120 -15.57 0.77 4.20
CA THR A 120 -15.87 0.01 2.97
C THR A 120 -14.60 -0.10 2.14
N PRO A 121 -14.37 -1.19 1.39
CA PRO A 121 -13.28 -1.23 0.41
C PRO A 121 -13.40 -0.11 -0.61
N SER A 122 -12.28 0.30 -1.19
CA SER A 122 -12.25 1.25 -2.30
C SER A 122 -12.98 0.66 -3.52
N TYR A 123 -13.53 1.52 -4.38
CA TYR A 123 -14.28 1.08 -5.56
C TYR A 123 -15.49 0.18 -5.24
N THR A 124 -16.20 0.47 -4.15
CA THR A 124 -17.44 -0.22 -3.77
C THR A 124 -18.61 0.76 -3.68
N ALA A 125 -19.84 0.21 -3.77
CA ALA A 125 -21.05 1.00 -3.79
C ALA A 125 -21.29 1.79 -2.49
N GLY A 126 -21.85 2.98 -2.62
CA GLY A 126 -22.46 3.71 -1.52
C GLY A 126 -23.93 3.35 -1.31
N THR A 127 -24.53 3.96 -0.30
CA THR A 127 -25.98 3.89 -0.05
C THR A 127 -26.75 4.90 -0.92
N LYS A 128 -28.04 4.70 -1.06
CA LYS A 128 -28.94 5.67 -1.73
C LYS A 128 -29.42 6.76 -0.74
N GLY A 129 -28.45 7.52 -0.19
CA GLY A 129 -28.68 8.40 0.94
C GLY A 129 -28.75 7.62 2.26
N LEU A 130 -29.30 8.21 3.32
CA LEU A 130 -29.51 7.54 4.60
C LEU A 130 -30.52 6.40 4.45
N GLN A 131 -30.05 5.17 4.67
CA GLN A 131 -30.89 3.97 4.61
C GLN A 131 -30.97 3.29 5.97
N ARG A 132 -32.19 2.99 6.38
CA ARG A 132 -32.50 2.32 7.63
C ARG A 132 -33.18 0.98 7.37
N GLY A 133 -32.76 -0.07 8.06
CA GLY A 133 -33.35 -1.39 7.92
C GLY A 133 -33.03 -2.32 9.08
N HIS A 134 -33.84 -3.37 9.18
CA HIS A 134 -33.59 -4.45 10.11
C HIS A 134 -32.39 -5.32 9.66
N VAL A 135 -31.94 -6.17 10.57
CA VAL A 135 -30.78 -7.03 10.34
C VAL A 135 -31.22 -8.48 10.18
N VAL A 136 -30.62 -9.16 9.20
CA VAL A 136 -30.75 -10.62 9.04
C VAL A 136 -29.36 -11.25 8.89
N ILE A 137 -29.25 -12.53 9.26
CA ILE A 137 -28.03 -13.33 8.99
C ILE A 137 -28.22 -14.01 7.64
N GLU A 138 -27.15 -14.05 6.82
CA GLU A 138 -27.23 -14.65 5.49
C GLU A 138 -27.64 -16.13 5.53
N PRO A 139 -28.46 -16.60 4.59
CA PRO A 139 -28.76 -18.01 4.43
C PRO A 139 -27.54 -18.78 3.94
N LYS A 140 -27.38 -20.04 4.37
CA LYS A 140 -26.27 -20.91 3.96
C LYS A 140 -26.69 -22.00 2.96
N THR A 141 -28.00 -22.18 2.76
CA THR A 141 -28.57 -23.18 1.85
C THR A 141 -29.69 -22.58 1.02
N ARG A 142 -30.01 -23.19 -0.13
CA ARG A 142 -31.10 -22.75 -0.99
C ARG A 142 -32.44 -22.75 -0.24
N ALA A 143 -32.69 -23.78 0.56
CA ALA A 143 -33.90 -23.87 1.34
C ALA A 143 -34.02 -22.76 2.40
N GLU A 144 -32.92 -22.33 2.97
CA GLU A 144 -32.89 -21.19 3.91
C GLU A 144 -33.19 -19.89 3.15
N PHE A 145 -32.54 -19.66 2.01
CA PHE A 145 -32.76 -18.49 1.19
C PHE A 145 -34.25 -18.32 0.81
N GLU A 146 -34.87 -19.38 0.32
CA GLU A 146 -36.29 -19.32 -0.08
C GLU A 146 -37.22 -18.98 1.09
N ARG A 147 -36.90 -19.46 2.30
CA ARG A 147 -37.66 -19.08 3.51
C ARG A 147 -37.45 -17.64 3.94
N MET A 148 -36.24 -17.10 3.71
CA MET A 148 -35.83 -15.77 4.15
C MET A 148 -36.05 -14.68 3.11
N LYS A 149 -36.31 -15.01 1.87
CA LYS A 149 -36.38 -14.08 0.73
C LYS A 149 -37.20 -12.82 1.01
N GLN A 150 -38.35 -12.96 1.68
CA GLN A 150 -39.20 -11.82 2.02
C GLN A 150 -38.62 -10.94 3.14
N THR A 151 -37.86 -11.53 4.06
CA THR A 151 -37.22 -10.80 5.17
C THR A 151 -35.90 -10.15 4.75
N ILE A 152 -35.30 -10.56 3.63
CA ILE A 152 -34.12 -9.93 3.06
C ILE A 152 -34.45 -8.55 2.46
N LYS A 153 -35.69 -8.37 2.00
CA LYS A 153 -36.11 -7.09 1.45
C LYS A 153 -36.03 -5.97 2.50
N GLY A 154 -35.22 -4.96 2.21
CA GLY A 154 -35.00 -3.81 3.10
C GLY A 154 -34.17 -4.15 4.34
N ALA A 155 -33.43 -5.25 4.31
CA ALA A 155 -32.54 -5.65 5.39
C ALA A 155 -31.07 -5.33 5.12
N TRP A 156 -30.32 -5.11 6.20
CA TRP A 156 -28.86 -5.23 6.23
C TRP A 156 -28.51 -6.70 6.50
N VAL A 157 -27.67 -7.29 5.66
CA VAL A 157 -27.36 -8.73 5.75
C VAL A 157 -26.00 -8.95 6.36
N LEU A 158 -25.95 -9.60 7.54
CA LEU A 158 -24.70 -10.08 8.14
C LEU A 158 -24.22 -11.29 7.34
N ILE A 159 -23.07 -11.17 6.68
CA ILE A 159 -22.47 -12.25 5.91
C ILE A 159 -21.36 -12.96 6.70
N GLY A 160 -21.10 -14.23 6.37
CA GLY A 160 -20.13 -15.07 7.07
C GLY A 160 -18.69 -14.70 6.82
N GLY A 161 -17.81 -15.36 7.58
CA GLY A 161 -16.38 -15.19 7.52
C GLY A 161 -15.86 -13.88 8.10
N THR A 162 -14.53 -13.82 8.27
CA THR A 162 -13.82 -12.61 8.71
C THR A 162 -13.18 -11.94 7.51
N SER A 163 -13.38 -10.64 7.37
CA SER A 163 -12.79 -9.85 6.28
C SER A 163 -11.27 -9.85 6.37
N LYS A 164 -10.64 -9.97 5.21
CA LYS A 164 -9.21 -9.70 5.00
C LYS A 164 -8.97 -8.37 4.28
N GLY A 165 -10.00 -7.53 4.21
CA GLY A 165 -9.95 -6.23 3.56
C GLY A 165 -10.50 -6.21 2.12
N TRP A 166 -10.59 -7.36 1.46
CA TRP A 166 -11.05 -7.43 0.07
C TRP A 166 -12.55 -7.13 -0.07
N PRO A 167 -12.97 -6.45 -1.14
CA PRO A 167 -14.37 -6.35 -1.49
C PRO A 167 -14.93 -7.74 -1.82
N ILE A 168 -16.24 -7.89 -1.69
CA ILE A 168 -16.92 -9.11 -2.13
C ILE A 168 -16.89 -9.15 -3.66
N ASP A 169 -16.37 -10.25 -4.22
CA ASP A 169 -16.33 -10.48 -5.67
C ASP A 169 -17.77 -10.60 -6.22
N TYR A 170 -18.19 -9.59 -6.99
CA TYR A 170 -19.52 -9.54 -7.59
C TYR A 170 -19.55 -10.04 -9.04
N THR A 171 -18.44 -10.62 -9.53
CA THR A 171 -18.29 -11.12 -10.89
C THR A 171 -18.94 -12.49 -11.09
N GLU A 172 -19.11 -12.89 -12.37
CA GLU A 172 -19.57 -14.23 -12.71
C GLU A 172 -18.66 -15.35 -12.15
N ARG A 173 -17.37 -15.09 -12.04
CA ARG A 173 -16.43 -16.02 -11.39
C ARG A 173 -16.75 -16.20 -9.90
N GLY A 174 -17.04 -15.10 -9.20
CA GLY A 174 -17.46 -15.14 -7.81
C GLY A 174 -18.79 -15.87 -7.65
N ASP A 175 -19.75 -15.65 -8.57
CA ASP A 175 -21.05 -16.33 -8.58
C ASP A 175 -20.91 -17.84 -8.82
N ALA A 176 -20.06 -18.25 -9.75
CA ALA A 176 -19.80 -19.67 -9.99
C ALA A 176 -19.23 -20.38 -8.76
N LYS A 177 -18.27 -19.76 -8.08
CA LYS A 177 -17.71 -20.29 -6.83
C LYS A 177 -18.80 -20.43 -5.74
N ARG A 178 -19.62 -19.39 -5.55
CA ARG A 178 -20.71 -19.41 -4.57
C ARG A 178 -21.75 -20.48 -4.88
N ALA A 179 -22.12 -20.64 -6.15
CA ALA A 179 -23.07 -21.67 -6.59
C ALA A 179 -22.58 -23.10 -6.26
N GLU A 180 -21.29 -23.37 -6.43
CA GLU A 180 -20.68 -24.65 -6.04
C GLU A 180 -20.80 -24.89 -4.52
N ILE A 181 -20.48 -23.89 -3.71
CA ILE A 181 -20.56 -23.99 -2.24
C ILE A 181 -22.01 -24.13 -1.77
N ILE A 182 -22.97 -23.44 -2.39
CA ILE A 182 -24.40 -23.62 -2.10
C ILE A 182 -24.82 -25.08 -2.36
N ALA A 183 -24.42 -25.66 -3.48
CA ALA A 183 -24.73 -27.05 -3.79
C ALA A 183 -24.13 -28.04 -2.76
N GLN A 184 -22.90 -27.79 -2.33
CA GLN A 184 -22.26 -28.57 -1.25
C GLN A 184 -23.02 -28.42 0.07
N ASN A 185 -23.39 -27.21 0.46
CA ASN A 185 -24.16 -26.93 1.67
C ASN A 185 -25.56 -27.57 1.64
N ASP A 186 -26.23 -27.54 0.49
CA ASP A 186 -27.52 -28.24 0.31
C ASP A 186 -27.38 -29.75 0.54
N SER A 187 -26.31 -30.36 0.02
CA SER A 187 -26.00 -31.77 0.23
C SER A 187 -25.69 -32.07 1.71
N ILE A 188 -24.87 -31.25 2.36
CA ILE A 188 -24.56 -31.36 3.80
C ILE A 188 -25.85 -31.21 4.63
N SER A 189 -26.72 -30.29 4.25
CA SER A 189 -28.00 -30.08 4.95
C SER A 189 -28.92 -31.31 4.89
N GLN A 190 -28.93 -32.02 3.75
CA GLN A 190 -29.66 -33.29 3.60
C GLN A 190 -29.07 -34.36 4.52
N LEU A 191 -27.75 -34.56 4.51
CA LEU A 191 -27.06 -35.50 5.41
C LEU A 191 -27.32 -35.15 6.87
N ASN A 192 -27.31 -33.90 7.24
CA ASN A 192 -27.60 -33.43 8.58
C ASN A 192 -29.09 -33.70 8.99
N ALA A 193 -30.00 -33.67 8.04
CA ALA A 193 -31.39 -34.08 8.32
C ALA A 193 -31.49 -35.57 8.66
N GLU A 194 -30.76 -36.43 7.94
CA GLU A 194 -30.66 -37.86 8.27
C GLU A 194 -30.00 -38.11 9.63
N ILE A 195 -28.91 -37.38 9.93
CA ILE A 195 -28.23 -37.46 11.22
C ILE A 195 -29.18 -37.04 12.35
N ARG A 196 -29.95 -35.96 12.19
CA ARG A 196 -30.97 -35.54 13.18
C ARG A 196 -32.04 -36.58 13.39
N GLN A 197 -32.50 -37.21 12.32
CA GLN A 197 -33.49 -38.30 12.41
C GLN A 197 -32.92 -39.51 13.17
N TYR A 198 -31.68 -39.92 12.86
CA TYR A 198 -30.96 -40.95 13.57
C TYR A 198 -30.80 -40.60 15.06
N ASN A 199 -30.29 -39.41 15.39
CA ASN A 199 -30.12 -38.97 16.78
C ASN A 199 -31.46 -38.90 17.55
N SER A 200 -32.53 -38.50 16.88
CA SER A 200 -33.88 -38.54 17.46
C SER A 200 -34.30 -39.97 17.81
N SER A 201 -33.98 -40.95 16.95
CA SER A 201 -34.24 -42.37 17.26
C SER A 201 -33.42 -42.88 18.46
N ILE A 202 -32.12 -42.51 18.52
CA ILE A 202 -31.24 -42.82 19.67
C ILE A 202 -31.77 -42.21 20.95
N PHE A 203 -32.17 -40.95 20.94
CA PHE A 203 -32.78 -40.27 22.09
C PHE A 203 -34.03 -41.02 22.59
N ASN A 204 -34.93 -41.42 21.70
CA ASN A 204 -36.14 -42.17 22.06
C ASN A 204 -35.79 -43.55 22.61
N GLN A 205 -34.78 -44.24 22.08
CA GLN A 205 -34.32 -45.54 22.60
C GLN A 205 -33.73 -45.37 24.01
N LYS A 206 -32.84 -44.39 24.22
CA LYS A 206 -32.29 -44.08 25.56
C LYS A 206 -33.41 -43.81 26.55
N ARG A 207 -34.37 -42.94 26.21
CA ARG A 207 -35.53 -42.61 27.06
C ARG A 207 -36.36 -43.82 27.43
N ASN A 208 -36.57 -44.78 26.52
CA ASN A 208 -37.29 -46.00 26.80
C ASN A 208 -36.50 -46.95 27.71
N LEU A 209 -35.18 -47.08 27.50
CA LEU A 209 -34.29 -47.86 28.37
C LEU A 209 -34.20 -47.25 29.79
N ASP A 210 -34.15 -45.94 29.90
CA ASP A 210 -34.17 -45.23 31.20
C ASP A 210 -35.46 -45.52 31.98
N LYS A 211 -36.62 -45.52 31.31
CA LYS A 211 -37.89 -45.93 31.94
C LYS A 211 -37.87 -47.38 32.42
N GLN A 212 -37.29 -48.29 31.63
CA GLN A 212 -37.11 -49.70 31.99
C GLN A 212 -36.16 -49.83 33.20
N LEU A 213 -35.07 -49.06 33.22
CA LEU A 213 -34.11 -49.03 34.32
C LEU A 213 -34.77 -48.60 35.65
N GLN A 214 -35.66 -47.60 35.61
CA GLN A 214 -36.36 -47.08 36.78
C GLN A 214 -37.30 -48.13 37.44
N ILE A 215 -37.88 -49.07 36.68
CA ILE A 215 -38.80 -50.09 37.18
C ILE A 215 -38.12 -51.43 37.44
N THR A 216 -36.88 -51.62 37.01
CA THR A 216 -36.12 -52.89 37.13
C THR A 216 -35.62 -53.09 38.57
N LYS A 217 -35.98 -54.23 39.18
CA LYS A 217 -35.54 -54.62 40.54
C LYS A 217 -34.27 -55.50 40.50
N SER A 218 -33.90 -56.08 39.38
CA SER A 218 -32.76 -56.98 39.24
C SER A 218 -31.48 -56.19 38.98
N ALA A 219 -30.47 -56.28 39.82
CA ALA A 219 -29.19 -55.65 39.65
C ALA A 219 -28.47 -56.09 38.36
N LYS A 220 -28.58 -57.35 37.96
CA LYS A 220 -27.98 -57.88 36.69
C LYS A 220 -28.64 -57.27 35.46
N GLU A 221 -29.96 -57.10 35.49
CA GLU A 221 -30.74 -56.54 34.40
C GLU A 221 -30.51 -55.03 34.29
N ALA A 222 -30.45 -54.34 35.42
CA ALA A 222 -30.09 -52.92 35.49
C ALA A 222 -28.69 -52.65 34.89
N ALA A 223 -27.69 -53.50 35.18
CA ALA A 223 -26.36 -53.39 34.59
C ALA A 223 -26.36 -53.58 33.05
N LYS A 224 -27.17 -54.52 32.55
CA LYS A 224 -27.34 -54.76 31.11
C LYS A 224 -27.99 -53.57 30.41
N ILE A 225 -29.05 -52.99 31.01
CA ILE A 225 -29.72 -51.81 30.47
C ILE A 225 -28.75 -50.61 30.43
N LYS A 226 -27.97 -50.38 31.51
CA LYS A 226 -26.96 -49.33 31.54
C LYS A 226 -25.93 -49.49 30.42
N ALA A 227 -25.39 -50.69 30.22
CA ALA A 227 -24.46 -50.98 29.14
C ALA A 227 -25.07 -50.73 27.73
N GLN A 228 -26.39 -51.03 27.56
CA GLN A 228 -27.09 -50.69 26.31
C GLN A 228 -27.21 -49.17 26.11
N ILE A 229 -27.54 -48.39 27.15
CA ILE A 229 -27.62 -46.93 27.08
C ILE A 229 -26.25 -46.33 26.68
N GLU A 230 -25.15 -46.81 27.28
CA GLU A 230 -23.80 -46.38 27.00
C GLU A 230 -23.35 -46.72 25.55
N SER A 231 -23.86 -47.80 24.99
CA SER A 231 -23.56 -48.20 23.61
C SER A 231 -24.26 -47.34 22.55
N LEU A 232 -25.33 -46.63 22.90
CA LEU A 232 -26.09 -45.76 22.02
C LEU A 232 -25.39 -44.39 21.86
N LYS A 233 -24.70 -44.18 20.71
CA LYS A 233 -24.00 -42.94 20.44
C LYS A 233 -24.71 -42.10 19.38
N GLU A 234 -24.82 -40.83 19.62
CA GLU A 234 -25.30 -39.85 18.68
C GLU A 234 -24.20 -39.54 17.67
N LYS A 235 -24.57 -39.10 16.48
CA LYS A 235 -23.66 -38.60 15.43
C LYS A 235 -23.58 -37.10 15.50
N GLU A 236 -22.40 -36.57 15.27
CA GLU A 236 -22.20 -35.13 15.15
C GLU A 236 -22.75 -34.62 13.80
N LEU A 237 -23.24 -33.37 13.80
CA LEU A 237 -23.66 -32.71 12.59
C LEU A 237 -22.43 -32.24 11.82
N ILE A 238 -22.50 -32.32 10.52
CA ILE A 238 -21.45 -31.81 9.60
C ILE A 238 -21.62 -30.28 9.51
N PRO A 239 -20.57 -29.48 9.77
CA PRO A 239 -20.66 -28.05 9.63
C PRO A 239 -20.87 -27.65 8.16
N LEU A 240 -21.68 -26.62 7.93
CA LEU A 240 -21.82 -26.00 6.62
C LEU A 240 -20.56 -25.21 6.28
N ILE A 241 -20.21 -25.16 5.01
CA ILE A 241 -19.08 -24.38 4.51
C ILE A 241 -19.41 -22.90 4.60
N GLU A 242 -18.49 -22.13 5.15
CA GLU A 242 -18.59 -20.67 5.20
C GLU A 242 -17.90 -20.03 3.99
N GLU A 243 -18.66 -19.28 3.24
CA GLU A 243 -18.19 -18.38 2.22
C GLU A 243 -19.01 -17.09 2.33
N PRO A 244 -18.38 -15.90 2.30
CA PRO A 244 -19.12 -14.66 2.47
C PRO A 244 -20.05 -14.38 1.27
N ALA A 245 -21.23 -13.86 1.57
CA ALA A 245 -22.22 -13.43 0.57
C ALA A 245 -22.64 -14.53 -0.42
N LEU A 246 -22.91 -15.76 0.09
CA LEU A 246 -23.26 -16.92 -0.73
C LEU A 246 -24.36 -16.63 -1.75
N PHE A 247 -25.36 -15.85 -1.39
CA PHE A 247 -26.49 -15.49 -2.24
C PHE A 247 -26.41 -14.03 -2.70
N TYR A 248 -25.23 -13.55 -3.08
CA TYR A 248 -24.99 -12.12 -3.40
C TYR A 248 -26.03 -11.55 -4.39
N ARG A 249 -26.22 -12.19 -5.55
CA ARG A 249 -27.16 -11.70 -6.59
C ARG A 249 -28.61 -11.81 -6.14
N GLU A 250 -28.95 -12.94 -5.56
CA GLU A 250 -30.33 -13.17 -5.07
C GLU A 250 -30.69 -12.23 -3.92
N MET A 251 -29.72 -11.89 -3.04
CA MET A 251 -29.95 -10.88 -2.00
C MET A 251 -30.14 -9.50 -2.58
N LEU A 252 -29.34 -9.14 -3.60
CA LEU A 252 -29.53 -7.89 -4.35
C LEU A 252 -30.92 -7.84 -5.01
N GLU A 253 -31.32 -8.88 -5.72
CA GLU A 253 -32.63 -8.99 -6.38
C GLU A 253 -33.80 -8.99 -5.36
N ALA A 254 -33.61 -9.59 -4.19
CA ALA A 254 -34.58 -9.56 -3.10
C ALA A 254 -34.71 -8.17 -2.46
N GLY A 255 -33.79 -7.25 -2.73
CA GLY A 255 -33.81 -5.89 -2.24
C GLY A 255 -33.13 -5.70 -0.89
N ALA A 256 -32.04 -6.41 -0.62
CA ALA A 256 -31.15 -6.12 0.51
C ALA A 256 -30.60 -4.68 0.39
N LEU A 257 -30.38 -4.03 1.52
CA LEU A 257 -29.81 -2.67 1.58
C LEU A 257 -28.28 -2.68 1.43
N GLY A 258 -27.63 -3.74 1.89
CA GLY A 258 -26.18 -3.94 1.82
C GLY A 258 -25.77 -5.18 2.62
N ILE A 259 -24.49 -5.50 2.55
CA ILE A 259 -23.87 -6.62 3.24
C ILE A 259 -22.87 -6.11 4.28
N ILE A 260 -22.80 -6.81 5.40
CA ILE A 260 -21.96 -6.47 6.53
C ILE A 260 -21.12 -7.68 6.91
N GLN A 261 -19.80 -7.54 6.81
CA GLN A 261 -18.83 -8.57 7.17
C GLN A 261 -18.05 -8.17 8.43
N SER A 262 -17.77 -9.14 9.30
CA SER A 262 -16.89 -8.96 10.46
C SER A 262 -15.47 -8.60 9.99
N ALA A 263 -14.86 -7.59 10.61
CA ALA A 263 -13.49 -7.19 10.34
C ALA A 263 -12.67 -7.04 11.61
N PRO A 264 -11.40 -7.48 11.63
CA PRO A 264 -10.47 -7.20 12.73
C PRO A 264 -10.19 -5.69 12.81
N VAL A 265 -9.75 -5.24 13.98
CA VAL A 265 -9.36 -3.84 14.22
C VAL A 265 -7.85 -3.80 14.44
N PRO A 266 -7.11 -2.92 13.74
CA PRO A 266 -7.57 -1.94 12.74
C PRO A 266 -8.23 -2.59 11.52
N ILE A 267 -9.17 -1.85 10.89
CA ILE A 267 -9.93 -2.38 9.76
C ILE A 267 -9.12 -2.18 8.48
N THR A 268 -8.68 -3.30 7.89
CA THR A 268 -8.03 -3.29 6.59
C THR A 268 -9.07 -3.16 5.47
N THR A 269 -8.78 -2.34 4.47
CA THR A 269 -9.55 -2.26 3.22
C THR A 269 -8.62 -2.30 2.03
N LEU A 270 -9.00 -3.09 1.05
CA LEU A 270 -8.31 -3.27 -0.20
C LEU A 270 -9.30 -2.95 -1.33
N TYR A 271 -8.87 -3.10 -2.58
CA TYR A 271 -9.73 -2.98 -3.75
C TYR A 271 -9.56 -4.22 -4.64
N ASP A 272 -10.52 -4.48 -5.50
CA ASP A 272 -10.44 -5.62 -6.43
C ASP A 272 -9.65 -5.23 -7.68
N ARG A 273 -8.32 -5.31 -7.57
CA ARG A 273 -7.39 -5.06 -8.66
C ARG A 273 -7.74 -5.87 -9.91
N ALA A 274 -8.07 -7.15 -9.75
CA ALA A 274 -8.35 -8.01 -10.89
C ALA A 274 -9.53 -7.52 -11.73
N ASN A 275 -10.55 -6.93 -11.11
CA ASN A 275 -11.70 -6.40 -11.82
C ASN A 275 -11.45 -5.02 -12.46
N ILE A 276 -10.54 -4.24 -11.88
CA ILE A 276 -10.13 -2.94 -12.44
C ILE A 276 -9.17 -3.17 -13.61
N ASP A 277 -8.12 -3.98 -13.43
CA ASP A 277 -7.08 -4.21 -14.44
C ASP A 277 -7.59 -4.95 -15.69
N ASN A 278 -8.53 -5.88 -15.55
CA ASN A 278 -9.08 -6.63 -16.68
C ASN A 278 -10.25 -5.92 -17.40
N GLY A 279 -10.60 -4.71 -16.94
CA GLY A 279 -11.70 -3.92 -17.51
C GLY A 279 -13.09 -4.48 -17.21
N TYR A 280 -13.25 -5.35 -16.22
CA TYR A 280 -14.56 -5.86 -15.80
C TYR A 280 -15.39 -4.74 -15.16
N MET A 281 -14.77 -3.89 -14.35
CA MET A 281 -15.44 -2.74 -13.74
C MET A 281 -15.55 -1.61 -14.77
N THR A 282 -16.71 -1.51 -15.37
CA THR A 282 -17.09 -0.46 -16.32
C THR A 282 -18.31 0.31 -15.80
N TRP A 283 -18.66 1.42 -16.44
CA TRP A 283 -19.86 2.19 -16.06
C TRP A 283 -21.15 1.36 -16.06
N ASP A 284 -21.27 0.40 -16.97
CA ASP A 284 -22.44 -0.47 -17.09
C ASP A 284 -22.38 -1.68 -16.15
N ASN A 285 -21.26 -1.91 -15.49
CA ASN A 285 -21.04 -3.08 -14.63
C ASN A 285 -20.41 -2.67 -13.29
N LEU A 286 -21.04 -1.73 -12.59
CA LEU A 286 -20.60 -1.28 -11.27
C LEU A 286 -21.17 -2.17 -10.16
N PRO A 287 -20.45 -2.35 -9.04
CA PRO A 287 -21.04 -2.93 -7.84
C PRO A 287 -22.16 -2.01 -7.33
N THR A 288 -23.27 -2.58 -6.90
CA THR A 288 -24.45 -1.80 -6.48
C THR A 288 -24.84 -2.05 -5.03
N LEU A 289 -24.33 -3.09 -4.40
CA LEU A 289 -24.62 -3.44 -3.01
C LEU A 289 -23.51 -2.90 -2.10
N PRO A 290 -23.81 -2.01 -1.13
CA PRO A 290 -22.83 -1.54 -0.16
C PRO A 290 -22.15 -2.70 0.57
N ASP A 291 -20.81 -2.67 0.60
CA ASP A 291 -19.96 -3.69 1.23
C ASP A 291 -19.30 -3.11 2.49
N ILE A 292 -19.84 -3.44 3.65
CA ILE A 292 -19.46 -2.88 4.95
C ILE A 292 -18.54 -3.85 5.69
N LYS A 293 -17.35 -3.39 6.07
CA LYS A 293 -16.44 -4.07 6.97
C LYS A 293 -16.59 -3.49 8.36
N LEU A 294 -17.27 -4.22 9.26
CA LEU A 294 -17.66 -3.76 10.58
C LEU A 294 -16.72 -4.33 11.65
N ASP A 295 -16.31 -3.50 12.61
CA ASP A 295 -15.60 -3.93 13.83
C ASP A 295 -16.20 -5.25 14.37
N PHE A 296 -15.36 -6.27 14.53
CA PHE A 296 -15.76 -7.63 14.89
C PHE A 296 -16.55 -7.70 16.21
N ARG A 297 -16.28 -6.79 17.15
CA ARG A 297 -16.99 -6.76 18.45
C ARG A 297 -18.43 -6.31 18.26
N GLN A 298 -18.65 -5.28 17.45
CA GLN A 298 -19.98 -4.77 17.11
C GLN A 298 -20.73 -5.76 16.22
N TYR A 299 -20.03 -6.37 15.25
CA TYR A 299 -20.60 -7.43 14.42
C TYR A 299 -21.10 -8.60 15.26
N ASN A 300 -20.26 -9.12 16.17
CA ASN A 300 -20.65 -10.26 17.02
C ASN A 300 -21.80 -9.91 17.96
N LYS A 301 -21.80 -8.71 18.55
CA LYS A 301 -22.92 -8.21 19.37
C LYS A 301 -24.23 -8.20 18.58
N ILE A 302 -24.22 -7.61 17.38
CA ILE A 302 -25.41 -7.54 16.52
C ILE A 302 -25.87 -8.95 16.12
N LYS A 303 -24.93 -9.81 15.73
CA LYS A 303 -25.21 -11.21 15.38
C LYS A 303 -25.89 -11.98 16.52
N GLU A 304 -25.35 -11.87 17.73
CA GLU A 304 -25.92 -12.50 18.92
C GLU A 304 -27.37 -12.03 19.20
N MET A 305 -27.62 -10.72 19.12
CA MET A 305 -28.98 -10.17 19.27
C MET A 305 -29.95 -10.76 18.23
N VAL A 306 -29.54 -10.87 16.97
CA VAL A 306 -30.38 -11.45 15.90
C VAL A 306 -30.59 -12.95 16.13
N GLU A 307 -29.59 -13.70 16.57
CA GLU A 307 -29.72 -15.14 16.93
C GLU A 307 -30.68 -15.37 18.11
N LEU A 308 -30.69 -14.43 19.06
CA LEU A 308 -31.64 -14.40 20.17
C LEU A 308 -33.05 -13.92 19.77
N ARG A 309 -33.26 -13.63 18.49
CA ARG A 309 -34.49 -13.10 17.90
C ARG A 309 -34.89 -11.71 18.42
N GLU A 310 -33.92 -10.93 18.83
CA GLU A 310 -34.14 -9.52 19.11
C GLU A 310 -34.29 -8.76 17.79
N TYR A 311 -35.14 -7.73 17.77
CA TYR A 311 -35.25 -6.83 16.63
C TYR A 311 -34.08 -5.85 16.65
N VAL A 312 -33.21 -5.93 15.67
CA VAL A 312 -32.07 -5.02 15.50
C VAL A 312 -32.30 -4.16 14.25
N GLU A 313 -32.10 -2.87 14.39
CA GLU A 313 -32.22 -1.90 13.30
C GLU A 313 -30.94 -1.08 13.17
N LEU A 314 -30.40 -1.05 11.97
CA LEU A 314 -29.22 -0.25 11.62
C LEU A 314 -29.59 0.83 10.60
N GLU A 315 -28.84 1.93 10.65
CA GLU A 315 -28.86 2.92 9.58
C GLU A 315 -27.44 3.24 9.13
N PHE A 316 -27.29 3.43 7.81
CA PHE A 316 -26.05 3.82 7.16
C PHE A 316 -26.30 4.91 6.13
N ASP A 317 -25.35 5.86 6.04
CA ASP A 317 -25.22 6.84 4.96
C ASP A 317 -23.77 6.78 4.47
N ILE A 318 -23.52 6.13 3.34
CA ILE A 318 -22.21 5.89 2.74
C ILE A 318 -22.20 6.59 1.40
N ARG A 319 -21.40 7.64 1.27
CA ARG A 319 -21.42 8.51 0.11
C ARG A 319 -20.32 8.21 -0.91
N ASN A 320 -19.99 6.93 -1.07
CA ASN A 320 -19.17 6.48 -2.18
C ASN A 320 -19.93 6.70 -3.50
N HIS A 321 -19.22 7.19 -4.52
CA HIS A 321 -19.82 7.35 -5.83
C HIS A 321 -18.81 7.13 -6.95
N PHE A 322 -19.29 6.56 -8.04
CA PHE A 322 -18.57 6.41 -9.28
C PHE A 322 -18.91 7.55 -10.24
N TYR A 323 -17.98 7.85 -11.13
CA TYR A 323 -18.24 8.74 -12.26
C TYR A 323 -17.67 8.14 -13.55
N MET A 324 -18.23 8.59 -14.67
CA MET A 324 -17.92 8.03 -15.98
C MET A 324 -16.46 8.31 -16.34
N GLY A 325 -15.74 7.25 -16.75
CA GLY A 325 -14.39 7.31 -17.28
C GLY A 325 -14.36 7.18 -18.82
N PRO A 326 -13.18 6.90 -19.40
CA PRO A 326 -11.93 6.60 -18.69
C PRO A 326 -11.33 7.81 -17.96
N VAL A 327 -10.68 7.55 -16.83
CA VAL A 327 -10.01 8.57 -16.01
C VAL A 327 -8.51 8.37 -16.05
N PRO A 328 -7.74 9.27 -16.69
CA PRO A 328 -6.29 9.16 -16.77
C PRO A 328 -5.64 9.45 -15.41
N TYR A 329 -4.50 8.79 -15.17
CA TYR A 329 -3.63 9.09 -14.05
C TYR A 329 -2.19 9.29 -14.53
N TYR A 330 -1.42 10.05 -13.75
CA TYR A 330 -0.14 10.56 -14.16
C TYR A 330 0.89 10.43 -13.04
N ASN A 331 2.14 10.13 -13.41
CA ASN A 331 3.30 10.36 -12.56
C ASN A 331 3.62 11.86 -12.51
N VAL A 332 4.24 12.31 -11.42
CA VAL A 332 4.87 13.63 -11.34
C VAL A 332 6.37 13.42 -11.25
N VAL A 333 7.09 13.92 -12.25
CA VAL A 333 8.55 13.81 -12.36
C VAL A 333 9.13 15.21 -12.36
N ALA A 334 9.82 15.59 -11.29
CA ALA A 334 10.46 16.89 -11.14
C ALA A 334 11.98 16.74 -11.24
N ILE A 335 12.63 17.59 -12.03
CA ILE A 335 14.05 17.46 -12.35
C ILE A 335 14.81 18.72 -11.94
N LEU A 336 15.82 18.53 -11.11
CA LEU A 336 16.87 19.50 -10.90
C LEU A 336 18.01 19.17 -11.90
N ARG A 337 18.02 19.89 -13.02
CA ARG A 337 18.84 19.56 -14.20
C ARG A 337 20.34 19.65 -13.92
N GLY A 338 21.08 18.62 -14.34
CA GLY A 338 22.54 18.56 -14.26
C GLY A 338 23.24 19.53 -15.20
N THR A 339 24.43 19.99 -14.80
CA THR A 339 25.22 20.97 -15.53
C THR A 339 26.33 20.37 -16.37
N GLU A 340 26.84 19.19 -16.00
CA GLU A 340 27.94 18.50 -16.72
C GLU A 340 27.44 17.23 -17.40
N PHE A 341 26.57 16.45 -16.70
CA PHE A 341 26.02 15.19 -17.16
C PHE A 341 24.47 15.21 -17.02
N PRO A 342 23.78 16.04 -17.84
CA PRO A 342 22.33 16.25 -17.68
C PRO A 342 21.48 14.99 -17.93
N ASP A 343 22.04 14.01 -18.65
CA ASP A 343 21.38 12.75 -19.00
C ASP A 343 21.78 11.58 -18.08
N GLU A 344 22.53 11.85 -17.00
CA GLU A 344 22.76 10.90 -15.89
C GLU A 344 21.91 11.31 -14.70
N TYR A 345 21.25 10.33 -14.04
CA TYR A 345 20.18 10.59 -13.08
C TYR A 345 20.42 9.95 -11.73
N VAL A 346 20.16 10.69 -10.67
CA VAL A 346 19.95 10.17 -9.32
C VAL A 346 18.48 10.39 -9.00
N ILE A 347 17.75 9.32 -8.70
CA ILE A 347 16.29 9.37 -8.48
C ILE A 347 15.95 9.17 -7.02
N CYS A 348 15.03 9.96 -6.50
CA CYS A 348 14.37 9.74 -5.20
C CYS A 348 12.87 9.84 -5.40
N GLY A 349 12.11 8.89 -4.83
CA GLY A 349 10.67 8.89 -5.02
C GLY A 349 9.92 7.96 -4.10
N GLY A 350 8.60 8.05 -4.21
CA GLY A 350 7.61 7.20 -3.57
C GLY A 350 6.28 7.38 -4.29
N HIS A 351 5.25 6.62 -3.93
CA HIS A 351 3.96 6.74 -4.59
C HIS A 351 3.09 7.84 -4.00
N LEU A 352 2.36 8.52 -4.89
CA LEU A 352 1.47 9.61 -4.52
C LEU A 352 0.08 9.11 -4.13
N ASP A 353 -0.36 8.01 -4.72
CA ASP A 353 -1.64 7.39 -4.38
C ASP A 353 -1.62 6.77 -2.98
N SER A 354 -2.77 6.40 -2.50
CA SER A 354 -2.96 5.71 -1.22
C SER A 354 -4.35 5.08 -1.18
N TYR A 355 -4.55 4.14 -0.26
CA TYR A 355 -5.91 3.74 0.10
C TYR A 355 -6.69 4.89 0.72
N ASP A 356 -8.02 4.80 0.70
CA ASP A 356 -8.92 5.89 1.05
C ASP A 356 -9.82 5.61 2.27
N ALA A 357 -9.63 4.47 2.94
CA ALA A 357 -10.24 4.25 4.27
C ALA A 357 -9.60 5.13 5.36
N ALA A 358 -8.39 5.61 5.09
CA ALA A 358 -7.66 6.61 5.85
C ALA A 358 -7.14 7.71 4.91
N THR A 359 -6.07 8.39 5.26
CA THR A 359 -5.57 9.54 4.49
C THR A 359 -4.21 9.31 3.83
N GLY A 360 -3.66 8.08 3.88
CA GLY A 360 -2.35 7.78 3.34
C GLY A 360 -1.25 8.57 4.05
N GLY A 361 -1.30 8.60 5.39
CA GLY A 361 -0.39 9.40 6.21
C GLY A 361 1.02 8.84 6.28
N VAL A 362 1.11 7.52 6.30
CA VAL A 362 2.38 6.79 6.32
C VAL A 362 2.64 6.14 4.97
N ASP A 363 1.65 5.47 4.44
CA ASP A 363 1.67 4.73 3.17
C ASP A 363 1.01 5.54 2.03
N CYS A 364 1.72 6.28 1.18
CA CYS A 364 3.15 6.57 1.25
C CYS A 364 3.43 8.06 1.56
N GLY A 365 2.61 8.71 2.40
CA GLY A 365 2.81 10.11 2.79
C GLY A 365 4.22 10.38 3.35
N THR A 366 4.75 9.42 4.14
CA THR A 366 6.10 9.51 4.69
C THR A 366 7.21 9.28 3.66
N GLY A 367 6.89 8.82 2.47
CA GLY A 367 7.82 8.73 1.33
C GLY A 367 7.85 10.02 0.53
N ILE A 368 6.68 10.54 0.17
CA ILE A 368 6.58 11.71 -0.71
C ILE A 368 6.92 13.03 -0.01
N ALA A 369 6.51 13.24 1.24
CA ALA A 369 6.75 14.51 1.92
C ALA A 369 8.25 14.83 2.09
N PRO A 370 9.13 13.92 2.56
CA PRO A 370 10.57 14.16 2.59
C PRO A 370 11.21 14.27 1.20
N THR A 371 10.66 13.62 0.19
CA THR A 371 11.12 13.74 -1.20
C THR A 371 10.86 15.15 -1.73
N MET A 372 9.64 15.66 -1.54
CA MET A 372 9.28 17.03 -1.93
C MET A 372 10.11 18.07 -1.18
N GLU A 373 10.31 17.90 0.13
CA GLU A 373 11.12 18.83 0.92
C GLU A 373 12.60 18.81 0.50
N ALA A 374 13.16 17.64 0.19
CA ALA A 374 14.53 17.57 -0.34
C ALA A 374 14.67 18.36 -1.64
N ALA A 375 13.68 18.29 -2.53
CA ALA A 375 13.65 19.08 -3.77
C ALA A 375 13.59 20.59 -3.46
N ARG A 376 12.72 21.01 -2.55
CA ARG A 376 12.60 22.41 -2.14
C ARG A 376 13.89 22.94 -1.53
N LEU A 377 14.49 22.19 -0.61
CA LEU A 377 15.74 22.58 0.05
C LEU A 377 16.88 22.77 -0.96
N LEU A 378 17.08 21.83 -1.87
CA LEU A 378 18.11 21.90 -2.90
C LEU A 378 17.86 23.07 -3.86
N ALA A 379 16.64 23.23 -4.35
CA ALA A 379 16.30 24.33 -5.25
C ALA A 379 16.49 25.70 -4.56
N THR A 380 16.01 25.85 -3.32
CA THR A 380 16.14 27.10 -2.54
C THR A 380 17.60 27.39 -2.16
N ALA A 381 18.41 26.34 -1.94
CA ALA A 381 19.84 26.48 -1.74
C ALA A 381 20.56 26.98 -3.02
N GLY A 382 19.92 26.92 -4.18
CA GLY A 382 20.50 27.27 -5.47
C GLY A 382 21.42 26.18 -6.01
N ALA A 383 21.15 24.93 -5.68
CA ALA A 383 21.92 23.78 -6.10
C ALA A 383 22.00 23.66 -7.64
N LYS A 384 23.18 23.38 -8.13
CA LYS A 384 23.50 23.16 -9.54
C LYS A 384 24.30 21.87 -9.65
N PRO A 385 23.64 20.69 -9.61
CA PRO A 385 24.33 19.41 -9.60
C PRO A 385 25.05 19.15 -10.93
N LYS A 386 26.04 18.26 -10.90
CA LYS A 386 26.70 17.80 -12.15
C LYS A 386 25.77 16.87 -12.94
N ARG A 387 25.12 15.91 -12.23
CA ARG A 387 24.10 15.00 -12.77
C ARG A 387 22.72 15.48 -12.38
N SER A 388 21.74 15.18 -13.20
CA SER A 388 20.34 15.51 -12.88
C SER A 388 19.85 14.75 -11.66
N ILE A 389 19.07 15.43 -10.81
CA ILE A 389 18.36 14.80 -9.69
C ILE A 389 16.88 14.77 -10.03
N ILE A 390 16.27 13.59 -10.01
CA ILE A 390 14.85 13.38 -10.25
C ILE A 390 14.14 13.15 -8.91
N PHE A 391 13.06 13.89 -8.69
CA PHE A 391 12.11 13.68 -7.61
C PHE A 391 10.83 13.17 -8.22
N ALA A 392 10.50 11.89 -7.97
CA ALA A 392 9.39 11.21 -8.61
C ALA A 392 8.28 10.89 -7.61
N LEU A 393 7.04 11.18 -8.00
CA LEU A 393 5.85 10.79 -7.28
C LEU A 393 5.04 9.87 -8.20
N TRP A 394 5.04 8.58 -7.88
CA TRP A 394 4.47 7.55 -8.74
C TRP A 394 2.97 7.41 -8.57
N ALA A 395 2.31 6.97 -9.64
CA ALA A 395 0.88 6.73 -9.70
C ALA A 395 0.56 5.24 -9.52
N GLY A 396 -0.48 4.92 -8.73
CA GLY A 396 -1.04 3.59 -8.74
C GLY A 396 -0.09 2.48 -8.27
N GLU A 397 0.76 2.77 -7.31
CA GLU A 397 1.55 1.76 -6.61
C GLU A 397 0.62 0.74 -5.98
N GLU A 398 -0.34 1.20 -5.20
CA GLU A 398 -1.37 0.42 -4.53
C GLU A 398 -2.19 -0.43 -5.51
N PHE A 399 -2.27 0.00 -6.76
CA PHE A 399 -2.93 -0.69 -7.86
C PHE A 399 -1.99 -1.62 -8.65
N GLY A 400 -0.76 -1.78 -8.19
CA GLY A 400 0.21 -2.75 -8.71
C GLY A 400 1.39 -2.13 -9.43
N LEU A 401 1.96 -1.09 -8.85
CA LEU A 401 3.17 -0.42 -9.33
C LEU A 401 2.97 0.18 -10.73
N LEU A 402 1.73 0.64 -11.05
CA LEU A 402 1.37 0.99 -12.42
C LEU A 402 2.19 2.15 -12.98
N GLY A 403 2.42 3.18 -12.16
CA GLY A 403 3.13 4.39 -12.58
C GLY A 403 4.61 4.17 -12.78
N SER A 404 5.29 3.53 -11.84
CA SER A 404 6.72 3.21 -11.96
C SER A 404 6.98 2.22 -13.10
N LYS A 405 6.09 1.23 -13.28
CA LYS A 405 6.12 0.33 -14.43
C LYS A 405 6.04 1.08 -15.75
N ALA A 406 5.01 1.92 -15.89
CA ALA A 406 4.81 2.69 -17.12
C ALA A 406 6.01 3.60 -17.42
N TRP A 407 6.58 4.23 -16.39
CA TRP A 407 7.75 5.08 -16.54
C TRP A 407 8.97 4.29 -17.04
N VAL A 408 9.28 3.16 -16.40
CA VAL A 408 10.39 2.30 -16.82
C VAL A 408 10.18 1.79 -18.25
N GLU A 409 8.96 1.40 -18.64
CA GLU A 409 8.64 0.96 -19.99
C GLU A 409 8.82 2.07 -21.04
N GLN A 410 8.51 3.32 -20.69
CA GLN A 410 8.63 4.48 -21.58
C GLN A 410 10.06 5.02 -21.68
N HIS A 411 10.92 4.75 -20.68
CA HIS A 411 12.27 5.31 -20.56
C HIS A 411 13.38 4.23 -20.57
N GLN A 412 13.17 3.13 -21.29
CA GLN A 412 14.11 2.00 -21.33
C GLN A 412 15.53 2.39 -21.73
N GLU A 413 15.68 3.35 -22.64
CA GLU A 413 16.98 3.83 -23.11
C GLU A 413 17.74 4.63 -22.03
N GLU A 414 17.03 5.13 -21.03
CA GLU A 414 17.61 5.91 -19.93
C GLU A 414 18.05 5.05 -18.75
N MET A 415 17.57 3.78 -18.64
CA MET A 415 17.89 2.91 -17.52
C MET A 415 19.39 2.79 -17.23
N PRO A 416 20.28 2.63 -18.22
CA PRO A 416 21.73 2.59 -17.98
C PRO A 416 22.32 3.90 -17.43
N ASN A 417 21.62 5.01 -17.56
CA ASN A 417 22.06 6.33 -17.11
C ASN A 417 21.68 6.63 -15.66
N ILE A 418 20.83 5.82 -15.06
CA ILE A 418 20.43 5.99 -13.66
C ILE A 418 21.56 5.47 -12.75
N VAL A 419 22.06 6.36 -11.89
CA VAL A 419 23.13 6.06 -10.93
C VAL A 419 22.60 5.22 -9.78
N ASN A 420 21.47 5.67 -9.20
CA ASN A 420 20.75 4.97 -8.15
C ASN A 420 19.32 5.51 -8.03
N TYR A 421 18.38 4.64 -7.68
CA TYR A 421 17.03 5.03 -7.29
C TYR A 421 16.82 4.79 -5.79
N PHE A 422 16.47 5.85 -5.08
CA PHE A 422 16.08 5.84 -3.68
C PHE A 422 14.56 5.75 -3.57
N ASN A 423 14.03 4.55 -3.44
CA ASN A 423 12.61 4.34 -3.13
C ASN A 423 12.37 4.50 -1.64
N ARG A 424 11.33 5.27 -1.30
CA ARG A 424 10.89 5.36 0.09
C ARG A 424 9.40 5.05 0.18
N ASP A 425 9.16 3.88 0.74
CA ASP A 425 7.82 3.35 0.99
C ASP A 425 7.94 2.38 2.17
N GLY A 426 7.71 2.83 3.38
CA GLY A 426 7.98 1.92 4.49
C GLY A 426 7.91 2.51 5.89
N GLY A 427 7.27 3.65 6.04
CA GLY A 427 6.93 4.14 7.34
C GLY A 427 7.74 5.34 7.84
N PRO A 428 7.38 5.84 9.03
CA PRO A 428 7.87 7.12 9.54
C PRO A 428 9.21 7.01 10.29
N THR A 429 9.88 5.87 10.26
CA THR A 429 11.19 5.68 10.91
C THR A 429 12.27 6.52 10.24
N VAL A 430 13.26 6.99 11.02
CA VAL A 430 14.27 7.91 10.52
C VAL A 430 15.28 7.24 9.60
N ALA A 431 15.60 7.87 8.47
CA ALA A 431 16.71 7.44 7.61
C ALA A 431 18.04 7.77 8.31
N ASN A 432 18.74 6.75 8.79
CA ASN A 432 19.96 6.91 9.57
C ASN A 432 21.11 5.96 9.18
N SER A 433 20.97 5.25 8.08
CA SER A 433 22.03 4.37 7.61
C SER A 433 21.92 4.10 6.10
N MET A 434 23.03 3.63 5.52
CA MET A 434 23.08 3.10 4.16
C MET A 434 24.08 1.94 4.11
N SER A 435 23.73 0.87 3.40
CA SER A 435 24.56 -0.31 3.25
C SER A 435 24.82 -0.56 1.76
N VAL A 436 26.06 -0.39 1.33
CA VAL A 436 26.44 -0.23 -0.07
C VAL A 436 27.46 -1.29 -0.52
N PRO A 437 27.61 -1.54 -1.84
CA PRO A 437 28.73 -2.34 -2.36
C PRO A 437 30.08 -1.80 -1.89
N LYS A 438 31.05 -2.70 -1.78
CA LYS A 438 32.41 -2.31 -1.38
C LYS A 438 33.01 -1.26 -2.32
N GLU A 439 32.75 -1.36 -3.62
CA GLU A 439 33.22 -0.47 -4.67
C GLU A 439 32.65 0.95 -4.56
N TRP A 440 31.50 1.12 -3.91
CA TRP A 440 30.87 2.42 -3.69
C TRP A 440 31.31 3.09 -2.38
N TYR A 441 31.81 2.29 -1.42
CA TYR A 441 32.00 2.74 -0.05
C TYR A 441 32.89 3.97 0.06
N ASP A 442 34.09 3.94 -0.54
CA ASP A 442 35.07 5.02 -0.43
C ASP A 442 34.57 6.33 -1.09
N ALA A 443 33.80 6.21 -2.20
CA ALA A 443 33.19 7.37 -2.86
C ALA A 443 32.08 7.99 -2.01
N LEU A 444 31.36 7.20 -1.20
CA LEU A 444 30.24 7.65 -0.38
C LEU A 444 30.63 8.12 1.01
N VAL A 445 31.84 7.79 1.51
CA VAL A 445 32.33 8.30 2.79
C VAL A 445 32.24 9.83 2.87
N PRO A 446 32.78 10.62 1.92
CA PRO A 446 32.69 12.07 1.96
C PRO A 446 31.26 12.60 1.77
N VAL A 447 30.40 11.87 1.03
CA VAL A 447 28.98 12.21 0.84
C VAL A 447 28.22 12.12 2.17
N CYS A 448 28.50 11.11 2.98
CA CYS A 448 27.82 10.85 4.25
C CYS A 448 28.45 11.60 5.44
N GLU A 449 29.66 12.19 5.28
CA GLU A 449 30.36 12.88 6.37
C GLU A 449 29.51 13.96 7.05
N PRO A 450 28.80 14.85 6.32
CA PRO A 450 27.97 15.89 6.94
C PRO A 450 26.82 15.34 7.79
N LEU A 451 26.40 14.08 7.53
CA LEU A 451 25.27 13.47 8.22
C LEU A 451 25.66 12.91 9.62
N LYS A 452 26.96 12.72 9.89
CA LYS A 452 27.42 12.14 11.18
C LYS A 452 27.09 13.03 12.37
N ASP A 453 27.22 14.32 12.18
CA ASP A 453 27.01 15.34 13.24
C ASP A 453 25.74 16.17 13.03
N LEU A 454 24.90 15.80 12.06
CA LEU A 454 23.67 16.54 11.74
C LEU A 454 22.69 16.57 12.92
N ASP A 455 22.44 15.42 13.54
CA ASP A 455 21.68 15.29 14.78
C ASP A 455 22.24 14.11 15.58
N PRO A 456 22.82 14.35 16.79
CA PRO A 456 23.39 13.28 17.59
C PRO A 456 22.37 12.23 18.08
N ARG A 457 21.08 12.52 18.00
CA ARG A 457 20.01 11.56 18.30
C ARG A 457 19.88 10.51 17.18
N PHE A 458 20.30 10.86 15.95
CA PHE A 458 20.14 10.06 14.74
C PHE A 458 21.47 9.86 13.99
N PRO A 459 22.51 9.27 14.62
CA PRO A 459 23.81 9.15 14.01
C PRO A 459 23.73 8.32 12.71
N PHE A 460 24.19 8.91 11.61
CA PHE A 460 24.16 8.23 10.31
C PHE A 460 25.32 7.23 10.17
N LYS A 461 25.01 6.02 9.70
CA LYS A 461 25.97 4.93 9.53
C LYS A 461 26.05 4.48 8.07
N LEU A 462 27.22 4.65 7.46
CA LEU A 462 27.57 4.00 6.19
C LEU A 462 28.27 2.66 6.47
N SER A 463 27.89 1.60 5.74
CA SER A 463 28.49 0.27 5.88
C SER A 463 28.60 -0.45 4.55
N VAL A 464 29.53 -1.40 4.46
CA VAL A 464 29.65 -2.30 3.30
C VAL A 464 28.63 -3.45 3.44
N ASN A 465 28.05 -3.83 2.32
CA ASN A 465 27.18 -4.99 2.20
C ASN A 465 27.83 -6.05 1.29
N ASP A 466 28.32 -7.10 1.89
CA ASP A 466 29.03 -8.19 1.18
C ASP A 466 28.13 -9.07 0.32
N ARG A 467 26.81 -8.79 0.26
CA ARG A 467 25.88 -9.50 -0.63
C ARG A 467 25.97 -9.04 -2.09
N TYR A 468 26.54 -7.86 -2.32
CA TYR A 468 26.73 -7.34 -3.67
C TYR A 468 28.02 -7.90 -4.32
N PRO A 469 28.04 -8.06 -5.66
CA PRO A 469 26.95 -7.90 -6.58
C PRO A 469 25.94 -9.07 -6.54
N MET A 470 24.69 -8.80 -6.91
CA MET A 470 23.60 -9.78 -6.98
C MET A 470 23.18 -10.01 -8.43
N ALA A 471 22.47 -11.11 -8.72
CA ALA A 471 21.79 -11.25 -10.01
C ALA A 471 20.67 -10.20 -10.14
N ILE A 472 20.44 -9.72 -11.37
CA ILE A 472 19.25 -8.91 -11.67
C ILE A 472 18.03 -9.81 -11.43
N PRO A 473 17.03 -9.39 -10.64
CA PRO A 473 15.88 -10.23 -10.34
C PRO A 473 14.95 -10.34 -11.55
N ASP A 474 14.50 -11.55 -11.87
CA ASP A 474 13.47 -11.79 -12.89
C ASP A 474 12.09 -11.30 -12.45
N ASN A 475 11.86 -11.26 -11.15
CA ASN A 475 10.64 -10.78 -10.52
C ASN A 475 11.01 -10.06 -9.23
N ALA A 476 10.62 -8.82 -9.15
CA ALA A 476 10.75 -8.00 -7.95
C ALA A 476 9.36 -7.50 -7.56
N GLY A 477 9.17 -7.30 -6.27
CA GLY A 477 7.90 -6.81 -5.72
C GLY A 477 8.17 -5.91 -4.54
N GLY A 478 7.12 -5.52 -3.89
CA GLY A 478 7.17 -4.77 -2.63
C GLY A 478 6.92 -3.27 -2.79
N SER A 479 7.38 -2.60 -3.86
CA SER A 479 7.09 -1.20 -4.14
C SER A 479 7.67 -0.76 -5.50
N ASP A 480 7.59 0.52 -5.84
CA ASP A 480 7.98 1.16 -7.11
C ASP A 480 9.43 0.91 -7.57
N HIS A 481 10.30 0.45 -6.69
CA HIS A 481 11.66 0.06 -7.04
C HIS A 481 11.74 -1.21 -7.91
N ALA A 482 10.69 -2.00 -7.95
CA ALA A 482 10.70 -3.33 -8.54
C ALA A 482 11.10 -3.32 -10.02
N TYR A 483 10.44 -2.51 -10.84
CA TYR A 483 10.71 -2.45 -12.28
C TYR A 483 12.09 -1.86 -12.61
N PHE A 484 12.58 -0.95 -11.78
CA PHE A 484 13.95 -0.42 -11.88
C PHE A 484 14.98 -1.53 -11.63
N MET A 485 14.81 -2.32 -10.56
CA MET A 485 15.69 -3.46 -10.27
C MET A 485 15.69 -4.50 -11.40
N MET A 486 14.52 -4.82 -11.93
CA MET A 486 14.35 -5.77 -13.05
C MET A 486 14.99 -5.25 -14.35
N SER A 487 15.20 -3.94 -14.48
CA SER A 487 15.91 -3.29 -15.58
C SER A 487 17.41 -3.08 -15.30
N GLY A 488 17.95 -3.63 -14.20
CA GLY A 488 19.36 -3.52 -13.84
C GLY A 488 19.78 -2.16 -13.26
N VAL A 489 18.83 -1.30 -12.92
CA VAL A 489 19.09 -0.03 -12.24
C VAL A 489 19.46 -0.29 -10.78
N PRO A 490 20.57 0.26 -10.26
CA PRO A 490 20.89 0.18 -8.84
C PRO A 490 19.78 0.79 -7.98
N VAL A 491 19.32 0.02 -6.97
CA VAL A 491 18.34 0.46 -5.99
C VAL A 491 18.89 0.22 -4.60
N ILE A 492 19.61 1.20 -4.09
CA ILE A 492 20.16 1.17 -2.75
C ILE A 492 19.45 2.24 -1.94
N GLY A 493 18.57 1.81 -1.04
CA GLY A 493 17.80 2.68 -0.17
C GLY A 493 18.50 3.00 1.14
N PHE A 494 17.87 3.88 1.90
CA PHE A 494 18.27 4.14 3.28
C PHE A 494 17.79 3.04 4.21
N GLY A 495 18.66 2.60 5.10
CA GLY A 495 18.23 1.86 6.29
C GLY A 495 17.60 2.84 7.28
N THR A 496 16.53 2.39 7.92
CA THR A 496 15.75 3.22 8.85
C THR A 496 15.70 2.62 10.25
N GLY A 497 15.46 3.46 11.25
CA GLY A 497 15.40 3.05 12.65
C GLY A 497 14.46 3.89 13.50
N ASP A 498 14.25 3.42 14.73
CA ASP A 498 13.47 4.12 15.76
C ASP A 498 14.31 4.38 17.02
N PRO A 499 15.32 5.27 16.93
CA PRO A 499 16.26 5.51 18.04
C PRO A 499 15.62 6.18 19.26
N LEU A 500 14.46 6.85 19.10
CA LEU A 500 13.73 7.48 20.20
C LEU A 500 12.70 6.54 20.85
N GLY A 501 12.46 5.34 20.27
CA GLY A 501 11.61 4.33 20.87
C GLY A 501 10.12 4.63 20.82
N TYR A 502 9.62 5.19 19.72
CA TYR A 502 8.18 5.38 19.48
C TYR A 502 7.42 4.08 19.32
N ASN A 503 8.14 2.96 19.07
CA ASN A 503 7.59 1.62 18.89
C ASN A 503 6.53 1.56 17.77
N PHE A 504 6.78 2.25 16.67
CA PHE A 504 5.92 2.22 15.51
C PHE A 504 5.79 0.81 14.95
N SER A 505 4.56 0.40 14.62
CA SER A 505 4.27 -0.86 13.95
C SER A 505 3.62 -0.60 12.60
N TYR A 506 4.32 -0.93 11.51
CA TYR A 506 3.79 -0.79 10.15
C TYR A 506 2.51 -1.60 9.93
N GLY A 507 2.41 -2.79 10.54
CA GLY A 507 1.21 -3.63 10.46
C GLY A 507 -0.05 -3.02 11.12
N GLU A 508 0.09 -1.94 11.92
CA GLU A 508 -1.05 -1.22 12.46
C GLU A 508 -1.66 -0.25 11.45
N ILE A 509 -0.86 0.22 10.49
CA ILE A 509 -1.31 1.25 9.52
C ILE A 509 -1.50 0.68 8.11
N TRP A 510 -0.72 -0.28 7.70
CA TRP A 510 -0.69 -0.79 6.33
C TRP A 510 -2.08 -1.19 5.82
N HIS A 511 -2.59 -0.41 4.87
CA HIS A 511 -3.91 -0.54 4.24
C HIS A 511 -5.10 -0.50 5.23
N THR A 512 -4.93 0.16 6.39
CA THR A 512 -5.97 0.20 7.43
C THR A 512 -6.59 1.60 7.57
N ASP A 513 -7.70 1.66 8.33
CA ASP A 513 -8.36 2.89 8.74
C ASP A 513 -7.53 3.76 9.71
N ARG A 514 -6.28 3.34 10.02
CA ARG A 514 -5.36 4.06 10.91
C ARG A 514 -4.17 4.68 10.19
N ASP A 515 -4.08 4.58 8.90
CA ASP A 515 -3.02 5.25 8.12
C ASP A 515 -3.28 6.75 8.00
N LEU A 516 -2.99 7.45 9.09
CA LEU A 516 -3.31 8.87 9.28
C LEU A 516 -2.03 9.71 9.46
N TYR A 517 -2.13 11.01 9.18
CA TYR A 517 -1.09 12.00 9.47
C TYR A 517 -0.47 11.85 10.87
N THR A 518 -1.29 11.57 11.88
CA THR A 518 -0.86 11.44 13.28
C THR A 518 -0.01 10.21 13.57
N LYS A 519 0.18 9.32 12.59
CA LYS A 519 1.09 8.18 12.68
C LYS A 519 2.49 8.48 12.17
N SER A 520 2.70 9.62 11.55
CA SER A 520 4.03 10.12 11.22
C SER A 520 4.75 10.65 12.47
N ILE A 521 6.07 10.66 12.41
CA ILE A 521 6.95 11.13 13.49
C ILE A 521 7.71 12.35 12.97
N PRO A 522 7.32 13.59 13.37
CA PRO A 522 7.82 14.83 12.76
C PRO A 522 9.34 14.92 12.72
N GLU A 523 10.04 14.73 13.84
CA GLU A 523 11.49 14.84 13.89
C GLU A 523 12.22 13.80 13.03
N TYR A 524 11.62 12.62 12.82
CA TYR A 524 12.17 11.62 11.90
C TYR A 524 11.96 12.01 10.44
N MET A 525 10.79 12.58 10.13
CA MET A 525 10.44 12.99 8.78
C MET A 525 11.28 14.19 8.33
N GLU A 526 11.41 15.20 9.19
CA GLU A 526 12.22 16.38 8.95
C GLU A 526 13.70 16.04 8.79
N HIS A 527 14.25 15.17 9.66
CA HIS A 527 15.62 14.69 9.52
C HIS A 527 15.82 13.91 8.20
N THR A 528 14.87 13.05 7.84
CA THR A 528 14.94 12.27 6.60
C THR A 528 14.98 13.15 5.35
N SER A 529 14.26 14.27 5.31
CA SER A 529 14.31 15.20 4.18
C SER A 529 15.70 15.82 3.98
N ILE A 530 16.41 16.10 5.08
CA ILE A 530 17.78 16.61 5.03
C ILE A 530 18.74 15.53 4.55
N VAL A 531 18.59 14.29 5.05
CA VAL A 531 19.38 13.15 4.59
C VAL A 531 19.20 12.93 3.08
N ASN A 532 17.94 12.94 2.60
CA ASN A 532 17.65 12.84 1.17
C ASN A 532 18.38 13.94 0.38
N ALA A 533 18.23 15.20 0.77
CA ALA A 533 18.84 16.33 0.06
C ALA A 533 20.37 16.22 -0.01
N ILE A 534 21.03 15.90 1.10
CA ILE A 534 22.49 15.83 1.18
C ILE A 534 23.03 14.65 0.37
N VAL A 535 22.43 13.47 0.48
CA VAL A 535 22.90 12.27 -0.22
C VAL A 535 22.67 12.39 -1.72
N LEU A 536 21.51 12.87 -2.16
CA LEU A 536 21.22 13.10 -3.58
C LEU A 536 22.19 14.11 -4.18
N TRP A 537 22.41 15.23 -3.48
CA TRP A 537 23.40 16.24 -3.89
C TRP A 537 24.80 15.65 -3.98
N GLY A 538 25.23 14.91 -2.97
CA GLY A 538 26.58 14.32 -2.94
C GLY A 538 26.81 13.33 -4.07
N ILE A 539 25.88 12.41 -4.31
CA ILE A 539 25.98 11.42 -5.40
C ILE A 539 25.94 12.11 -6.77
N ALA A 540 25.07 13.08 -6.96
CA ALA A 540 24.97 13.83 -8.21
C ALA A 540 26.24 14.61 -8.55
N ASN A 541 27.09 14.93 -7.57
CA ASN A 541 28.33 15.68 -7.74
C ASN A 541 29.61 14.84 -7.69
N LEU A 542 29.51 13.51 -7.57
CA LEU A 542 30.67 12.63 -7.64
C LEU A 542 31.43 12.85 -8.97
N PRO A 543 32.79 12.82 -8.96
CA PRO A 543 33.61 12.95 -10.17
C PRO A 543 33.24 11.88 -11.19
N GLU A 544 33.06 10.65 -10.75
CA GLU A 544 32.72 9.50 -11.58
C GLU A 544 31.34 8.95 -11.19
N LYS A 545 30.65 8.36 -12.16
CA LYS A 545 29.41 7.64 -11.94
C LYS A 545 29.69 6.38 -11.09
N LEU A 546 28.86 6.11 -10.11
CA LEU A 546 28.95 4.87 -9.35
C LEU A 546 28.67 3.67 -10.27
N PRO A 547 29.54 2.64 -10.26
CA PRO A 547 29.44 1.53 -11.18
C PRO A 547 28.23 0.63 -10.83
N ALA A 548 27.36 0.38 -11.82
CA ALA A 548 26.18 -0.46 -11.65
C ALA A 548 26.52 -1.95 -11.50
N ASP A 549 27.64 -2.39 -12.08
CA ASP A 549 28.17 -3.76 -11.95
C ASP A 549 28.68 -4.08 -10.54
N ALA A 550 28.87 -3.09 -9.69
CA ALA A 550 29.07 -3.29 -8.26
C ALA A 550 27.79 -3.79 -7.55
N VAL A 551 26.59 -3.51 -8.12
CA VAL A 551 25.30 -3.90 -7.54
C VAL A 551 24.75 -5.16 -8.22
N TYR A 552 24.86 -5.25 -9.55
CA TYR A 552 24.36 -6.38 -10.32
C TYR A 552 25.44 -7.04 -11.16
N ILE A 553 25.44 -8.37 -11.17
CA ILE A 553 26.27 -9.16 -12.05
C ILE A 553 25.80 -8.89 -13.49
N GLN A 554 26.69 -8.39 -14.33
CA GLN A 554 26.42 -8.28 -15.77
C GLN A 554 26.59 -9.65 -16.42
N GLU A 555 25.58 -10.14 -17.16
CA GLU A 555 25.69 -11.38 -17.94
C GLU A 555 26.64 -11.25 -19.15
#